data_bfb08435633a9ffee12e5091587cb860
#
_entry.id   bfb08435633a9ffee12e5091587cb860
#
_cell.length_a   1.000
_cell.length_b   1.000
_cell.length_c   1.000
_cell.angle_alpha   90.00
_cell.angle_beta   90.00
_cell.angle_gamma   90.00
#
_symmetry.space_group_name_H-M   'P 1'
#
loop_
_entity.id
_entity.type
_entity.pdbx_description
1 polymer ?
#
loop_
_entity_poly.entity_id
_entity_poly.type
_entity_poly.pdbx_seq_one_letter_code
_entity_poly.pdbx_strand_id
1 'polypeptide(L)'
;MALDPADLPDDVRGFLTERHLATLTTMRPDGTPHVVAVGFTWDDEAGLVRVITGGASRKVAHVLAGSPRAVVAQVDRARWLSLEGVPVVSRDPERVAEAVRRYALRYRQPADNPQRVVLEITVDRVLGRA
;
A
#
# COMPACT_ATOMS: atom_id res chain seq x y z
N MET A 1 -1.31 -4.96 18.70
CA MET A 1 -1.13 -3.66 19.35
C MET A 1 -1.49 -2.57 18.37
N ALA A 2 -2.46 -1.74 18.72
CA ALA A 2 -2.95 -0.68 17.83
C ALA A 2 -2.08 0.57 17.97
N LEU A 3 -1.73 1.16 16.82
CA LEU A 3 -0.98 2.41 16.71
C LEU A 3 -1.87 3.47 16.07
N ASP A 4 -1.61 4.74 16.38
CA ASP A 4 -2.32 5.84 15.75
C ASP A 4 -1.70 6.17 14.39
N PRO A 5 -2.43 6.02 13.28
CA PRO A 5 -1.89 6.35 11.94
C PRO A 5 -1.44 7.81 11.81
N ALA A 6 -2.02 8.72 12.58
CA ALA A 6 -1.67 10.13 12.54
C ALA A 6 -0.44 10.47 13.39
N ASP A 7 0.04 9.53 14.20
CA ASP A 7 1.16 9.75 15.12
C ASP A 7 1.94 8.45 15.34
N LEU A 8 2.58 7.98 14.26
CA LEU A 8 3.39 6.77 14.34
C LEU A 8 4.71 7.03 15.05
N PRO A 9 5.20 6.10 15.88
CA PRO A 9 6.54 6.21 16.47
C PRO A 9 7.63 6.27 15.41
N ASP A 10 8.77 6.89 15.76
CA ASP A 10 9.89 7.07 14.82
C ASP A 10 10.44 5.73 14.30
N ASP A 11 10.53 4.71 15.15
CA ASP A 11 11.00 3.38 14.73
C ASP A 11 10.05 2.73 13.71
N VAL A 12 8.74 2.93 13.86
CA VAL A 12 7.73 2.46 12.91
C VAL A 12 7.87 3.19 11.58
N ARG A 13 7.98 4.53 11.61
CA ARG A 13 8.21 5.31 10.39
C ARG A 13 9.50 4.89 9.69
N GLY A 14 10.56 4.65 10.45
CA GLY A 14 11.84 4.18 9.93
C GLY A 14 11.70 2.82 9.23
N PHE A 15 10.99 1.88 9.84
CA PHE A 15 10.74 0.57 9.24
C PHE A 15 10.01 0.69 7.90
N LEU A 16 9.09 1.63 7.78
CA LEU A 16 8.34 1.87 6.55
C LEU A 16 9.17 2.52 5.43
N THR A 17 10.37 3.03 5.74
CA THR A 17 11.28 3.58 4.73
C THR A 17 12.35 2.59 4.28
N GLU A 18 12.59 1.52 5.04
CA GLU A 18 13.52 0.46 4.65
C GLU A 18 13.00 -0.27 3.40
N ARG A 19 13.94 -0.77 2.59
CA ARG A 19 13.58 -1.47 1.35
C ARG A 19 13.07 -2.88 1.69
N HIS A 20 11.77 -3.03 1.78
CA HIS A 20 11.10 -4.30 2.02
C HIS A 20 9.90 -4.47 1.10
N LEU A 21 9.72 -5.70 0.63
CA LEU A 21 8.43 -6.08 0.04
C LEU A 21 7.41 -6.33 1.16
N ALA A 22 6.16 -6.30 0.77
CA ALA A 22 5.03 -6.53 1.66
C ALA A 22 4.00 -7.40 0.97
N THR A 23 3.01 -7.87 1.71
CA THR A 23 1.82 -8.46 1.12
C THR A 23 0.71 -7.42 1.05
N LEU A 24 -0.07 -7.48 -0.02
CA LEU A 24 -1.29 -6.71 -0.15
C LEU A 24 -2.47 -7.67 -0.18
N THR A 25 -3.43 -7.45 0.71
CA THR A 25 -4.67 -8.21 0.76
C THR A 25 -5.82 -7.33 0.27
N THR A 26 -6.54 -7.81 -0.73
CA THR A 26 -7.83 -7.26 -1.16
C THR A 26 -8.87 -8.35 -1.10
N MET A 27 -10.16 -7.99 -1.10
CA MET A 27 -11.24 -8.95 -1.00
C MET A 27 -11.85 -9.19 -2.38
N ARG A 28 -12.02 -10.46 -2.73
CA ARG A 28 -12.78 -10.85 -3.91
C ARG A 28 -14.27 -10.58 -3.70
N PRO A 29 -15.07 -10.47 -4.77
CA PRO A 29 -16.52 -10.26 -4.62
C PRO A 29 -17.24 -11.35 -3.80
N ASP A 30 -16.71 -12.57 -3.77
CA ASP A 30 -17.28 -13.65 -2.97
C ASP A 30 -16.88 -13.60 -1.49
N GLY A 31 -16.12 -12.58 -1.07
CA GLY A 31 -15.70 -12.39 0.31
C GLY A 31 -14.42 -13.13 0.68
N THR A 32 -13.77 -13.81 -0.27
CA THR A 32 -12.50 -14.47 0.01
C THR A 32 -11.32 -13.53 -0.19
N PRO A 33 -10.25 -13.64 0.63
CA PRO A 33 -9.09 -12.76 0.49
C PRO A 33 -8.18 -13.18 -0.67
N HIS A 34 -7.60 -12.18 -1.32
CA HIS A 34 -6.57 -12.33 -2.34
C HIS A 34 -5.31 -11.66 -1.81
N VAL A 35 -4.21 -12.42 -1.74
CA VAL A 35 -2.95 -11.95 -1.14
C VAL A 35 -1.82 -12.07 -2.17
N VAL A 36 -1.14 -10.95 -2.43
CA VAL A 36 0.00 -10.91 -3.36
C VAL A 36 1.13 -10.08 -2.78
N ALA A 37 2.35 -10.31 -3.27
CA ALA A 37 3.51 -9.52 -2.89
C ALA A 37 3.52 -8.19 -3.67
N VAL A 38 3.83 -7.10 -2.98
CA VAL A 38 3.92 -5.76 -3.57
C VAL A 38 5.06 -4.98 -2.95
N GLY A 39 5.53 -3.94 -3.67
CA GLY A 39 6.23 -2.83 -3.06
C GLY A 39 5.24 -1.70 -2.82
N PHE A 40 5.30 -1.06 -1.66
CA PHE A 40 4.43 0.06 -1.34
C PHE A 40 5.22 1.20 -0.73
N THR A 41 4.62 2.39 -0.70
CA THR A 41 5.16 3.53 0.03
C THR A 41 4.15 4.05 1.03
N TRP A 42 4.66 4.61 2.11
CA TRP A 42 3.87 5.26 3.15
C TRP A 42 4.05 6.78 3.05
N ASP A 43 2.95 7.49 3.00
CA ASP A 43 2.91 8.95 3.06
C ASP A 43 2.38 9.35 4.44
N ASP A 44 3.31 9.76 5.32
CA ASP A 44 3.00 10.06 6.71
C ASP A 44 2.10 11.29 6.86
N GLU A 45 2.22 12.28 5.97
CA GLU A 45 1.37 13.48 6.00
C GLU A 45 -0.05 13.17 5.56
N ALA A 46 -0.19 12.42 4.47
CA ALA A 46 -1.51 12.13 3.89
C ALA A 46 -2.20 10.94 4.52
N GLY A 47 -1.47 10.10 5.28
CA GLY A 47 -2.02 8.87 5.84
C GLY A 47 -2.33 7.83 4.77
N LEU A 48 -1.54 7.80 3.68
CA LEU A 48 -1.80 6.95 2.52
C LEU A 48 -0.71 5.92 2.31
N VAL A 49 -1.14 4.68 2.07
CA VAL A 49 -0.32 3.68 1.41
C VAL A 49 -0.57 3.81 -0.10
N ARG A 50 0.51 3.83 -0.89
CA ARG A 50 0.42 3.84 -2.35
C ARG A 50 1.09 2.61 -2.92
N VAL A 51 0.38 1.94 -3.84
CA VAL A 51 0.88 0.79 -4.59
C VAL A 51 0.72 1.10 -6.07
N ILE A 52 1.81 1.10 -6.83
CA ILE A 52 1.74 1.24 -8.29
C ILE A 52 1.55 -0.14 -8.91
N THR A 53 0.71 -0.22 -9.94
CA THR A 53 0.39 -1.48 -10.59
C THR A 53 -0.19 -1.24 -11.98
N GLY A 54 -0.27 -2.29 -12.79
CA GLY A 54 -0.98 -2.22 -14.07
C GLY A 54 -2.49 -2.18 -13.88
N GLY A 55 -3.17 -1.41 -14.72
CA GLY A 55 -4.62 -1.21 -14.61
C GLY A 55 -5.45 -2.48 -14.80
N ALA A 56 -4.88 -3.54 -15.37
CA ALA A 56 -5.56 -4.82 -15.60
C ALA A 56 -5.27 -5.86 -14.49
N SER A 57 -4.55 -5.49 -13.43
CA SER A 57 -4.22 -6.45 -12.37
C SER A 57 -5.45 -6.88 -11.55
N ARG A 58 -5.35 -8.07 -10.93
CA ARG A 58 -6.44 -8.61 -10.11
C ARG A 58 -6.76 -7.72 -8.91
N LYS A 59 -5.74 -7.18 -8.25
CA LYS A 59 -5.96 -6.29 -7.11
C LYS A 59 -6.73 -5.03 -7.49
N VAL A 60 -6.48 -4.48 -8.68
CA VAL A 60 -7.27 -3.35 -9.19
C VAL A 60 -8.72 -3.78 -9.43
N ALA A 61 -8.93 -4.94 -10.06
CA ALA A 61 -10.27 -5.46 -10.31
C ALA A 61 -11.06 -5.64 -9.01
N HIS A 62 -10.42 -6.13 -7.94
CA HIS A 62 -11.09 -6.30 -6.64
C HIS A 62 -11.52 -4.97 -6.05
N VAL A 63 -10.68 -3.94 -6.13
CA VAL A 63 -11.00 -2.61 -5.61
C VAL A 63 -12.15 -2.00 -6.41
N LEU A 64 -12.09 -2.08 -7.74
CA LEU A 64 -13.17 -1.58 -8.61
C LEU A 64 -14.48 -2.34 -8.40
N ALA A 65 -14.42 -3.61 -8.01
CA ALA A 65 -15.60 -4.42 -7.70
C ALA A 65 -16.13 -4.18 -6.27
N GLY A 66 -15.49 -3.28 -5.49
CA GLY A 66 -16.00 -2.87 -4.19
C GLY A 66 -15.34 -3.52 -2.99
N SER A 67 -14.09 -4.04 -3.11
CA SER A 67 -13.34 -4.49 -1.92
C SER A 67 -13.43 -3.40 -0.83
N PRO A 68 -14.07 -3.68 0.32
CA PRO A 68 -14.34 -2.61 1.30
C PRO A 68 -13.09 -2.19 2.06
N ARG A 69 -12.12 -3.09 2.18
CA ARG A 69 -10.89 -2.87 2.92
C ARG A 69 -9.73 -3.45 2.13
N ALA A 70 -8.54 -2.91 2.38
CA ALA A 70 -7.29 -3.49 1.91
C ALA A 70 -6.25 -3.37 3.02
N VAL A 71 -5.31 -4.31 3.04
CA VAL A 71 -4.26 -4.38 4.06
C VAL A 71 -2.93 -4.60 3.39
N VAL A 72 -1.91 -3.81 3.78
CA VAL A 72 -0.52 -4.17 3.50
C VAL A 72 0.14 -4.63 4.79
N ALA A 73 0.93 -5.70 4.70
CA ALA A 73 1.65 -6.24 5.83
C ALA A 73 3.12 -6.42 5.48
N GLN A 74 4.00 -5.87 6.30
CA GLN A 74 5.45 -5.94 6.15
C GLN A 74 6.02 -6.67 7.35
N VAL A 75 6.88 -7.65 7.11
CA VAL A 75 7.45 -8.48 8.16
C VAL A 75 8.97 -8.57 7.96
N ASP A 76 9.72 -8.35 9.03
CA ASP A 76 11.16 -8.58 9.08
C ASP A 76 11.50 -9.14 10.45
N ARG A 77 11.58 -10.48 10.54
CA ARG A 77 11.85 -11.17 11.80
C ARG A 77 10.77 -10.84 12.83
N ALA A 78 11.16 -10.23 13.97
CA ALA A 78 10.24 -9.86 15.03
C ALA A 78 9.51 -8.54 14.78
N ARG A 79 9.98 -7.74 13.80
CA ARG A 79 9.30 -6.49 13.42
C ARG A 79 8.20 -6.79 12.41
N TRP A 80 7.04 -6.23 12.63
CA TRP A 80 5.96 -6.39 11.67
C TRP A 80 4.97 -5.23 11.79
N LEU A 81 4.40 -4.87 10.66
CA LEU A 81 3.37 -3.83 10.59
C LEU A 81 2.28 -4.27 9.64
N SER A 82 1.05 -4.02 10.03
CA SER A 82 -0.13 -4.18 9.19
C SER A 82 -0.82 -2.82 9.11
N LEU A 83 -1.00 -2.32 7.89
CA LEU A 83 -1.66 -1.04 7.62
C LEU A 83 -2.94 -1.35 6.85
N GLU A 84 -4.07 -0.99 7.43
CA GLU A 84 -5.37 -1.33 6.89
C GLU A 84 -6.18 -0.06 6.65
N GLY A 85 -6.94 -0.03 5.56
CA GLY A 85 -7.83 1.07 5.28
C GLY A 85 -8.72 0.85 4.07
N VAL A 86 -9.23 1.97 3.56
CA VAL A 86 -10.14 1.98 2.43
C VAL A 86 -9.35 2.17 1.13
N PRO A 87 -9.43 1.22 0.19
CA PRO A 87 -8.69 1.32 -1.07
C PRO A 87 -9.47 2.07 -2.14
N VAL A 88 -8.73 2.84 -2.94
CA VAL A 88 -9.24 3.52 -4.13
C VAL A 88 -8.22 3.36 -5.25
N VAL A 89 -8.69 3.14 -6.47
CA VAL A 89 -7.84 3.14 -7.67
C VAL A 89 -7.90 4.52 -8.30
N SER A 90 -6.74 5.12 -8.59
CA SER A 90 -6.66 6.37 -9.32
C SER A 90 -5.89 6.21 -10.61
N ARG A 91 -6.43 6.78 -11.67
CA ARG A 91 -5.79 6.90 -12.99
C ARG A 91 -5.30 8.31 -13.25
N ASP A 92 -5.45 9.21 -12.28
CA ASP A 92 -5.00 10.59 -12.41
C ASP A 92 -3.48 10.63 -12.63
N PRO A 93 -3.01 11.23 -13.75
CA PRO A 93 -1.58 11.26 -14.05
C PRO A 93 -0.71 11.87 -12.95
N GLU A 94 -1.19 12.89 -12.24
CA GLU A 94 -0.45 13.52 -11.17
C GLU A 94 -0.31 12.60 -9.96
N ARG A 95 -1.38 11.87 -9.61
CA ARG A 95 -1.35 10.90 -8.51
C ARG A 95 -0.47 9.71 -8.84
N VAL A 96 -0.53 9.23 -10.07
CA VAL A 96 0.35 8.14 -10.53
C VAL A 96 1.81 8.59 -10.50
N ALA A 97 2.10 9.81 -10.99
CA ALA A 97 3.47 10.34 -10.98
C ALA A 97 4.04 10.49 -9.57
N GLU A 98 3.24 10.96 -8.62
CA GLU A 98 3.67 11.05 -7.22
C GLU A 98 3.96 9.66 -6.64
N ALA A 99 3.12 8.68 -6.94
CA ALA A 99 3.33 7.30 -6.49
C ALA A 99 4.61 6.70 -7.07
N VAL A 100 4.89 6.96 -8.35
CA VAL A 100 6.13 6.51 -9.01
C VAL A 100 7.35 7.16 -8.37
N ARG A 101 7.29 8.47 -8.11
CA ARG A 101 8.39 9.20 -7.46
C ARG A 101 8.72 8.59 -6.10
N ARG A 102 7.72 8.31 -5.27
CA ARG A 102 7.91 7.71 -3.95
C ARG A 102 8.42 6.27 -4.04
N TYR A 103 7.90 5.51 -4.98
CA TYR A 103 8.35 4.14 -5.22
C TYR A 103 9.84 4.13 -5.60
N ALA A 104 10.26 5.04 -6.49
CA ALA A 104 11.65 5.11 -6.92
C ALA A 104 12.60 5.44 -5.75
N LEU A 105 12.17 6.27 -4.80
CA LEU A 105 12.96 6.61 -3.63
C LEU A 105 13.15 5.41 -2.69
N ARG A 106 12.15 4.56 -2.54
CA ARG A 106 12.23 3.42 -1.63
C ARG A 106 12.85 2.19 -2.28
N TYR A 107 12.60 1.97 -3.55
CA TYR A 107 12.98 0.75 -4.28
C TYR A 107 13.92 1.08 -5.44
N ARG A 108 13.38 1.44 -6.58
CA ARG A 108 14.10 1.80 -7.80
C ARG A 108 13.13 2.43 -8.79
N GLN A 109 13.67 3.08 -9.82
CA GLN A 109 12.86 3.60 -10.91
C GLN A 109 12.17 2.45 -11.63
N PRO A 110 10.82 2.41 -11.66
CA PRO A 110 10.13 1.34 -12.39
C PRO A 110 10.23 1.55 -13.90
N ALA A 111 10.08 0.46 -14.66
CA ALA A 111 9.98 0.55 -16.12
C ALA A 111 8.73 1.32 -16.52
N ASP A 112 8.77 1.97 -17.69
CA ASP A 112 7.60 2.67 -18.22
C ASP A 112 6.43 1.72 -18.42
N ASN A 113 5.24 2.15 -18.01
CA ASN A 113 4.02 1.40 -18.20
C ASN A 113 2.86 2.38 -18.43
N PRO A 114 2.39 2.54 -19.67
CA PRO A 114 1.29 3.48 -19.96
C PRO A 114 -0.05 3.05 -19.35
N GLN A 115 -0.18 1.79 -18.92
CA GLN A 115 -1.38 1.26 -18.24
C GLN A 115 -1.28 1.37 -16.72
N ARG A 116 -0.24 2.03 -16.20
CA ARG A 116 -0.03 2.12 -14.75
C ARG A 116 -1.10 2.96 -14.09
N VAL A 117 -1.57 2.45 -12.96
CA VAL A 117 -2.47 3.14 -12.04
C VAL A 117 -1.84 3.14 -10.65
N VAL A 118 -2.40 3.91 -9.73
CA VAL A 118 -2.06 3.83 -8.31
C VAL A 118 -3.25 3.33 -7.52
N LEU A 119 -2.99 2.39 -6.63
CA LEU A 119 -3.93 1.96 -5.61
C LEU A 119 -3.56 2.72 -4.34
N GLU A 120 -4.48 3.54 -3.83
CA GLU A 120 -4.29 4.33 -2.62
C GLU A 120 -5.14 3.75 -1.52
N ILE A 121 -4.53 3.52 -0.35
CA ILE A 121 -5.26 3.05 0.83
C ILE A 121 -5.20 4.16 1.87
N THR A 122 -6.36 4.72 2.20
CA THR A 122 -6.48 5.65 3.31
C THR A 122 -6.47 4.83 4.59
N VAL A 123 -5.36 4.89 5.31
CA VAL A 123 -5.11 4.01 6.46
C VAL A 123 -5.81 4.56 7.70
N ASP A 124 -6.61 3.71 8.34
CA ASP A 124 -7.29 4.04 9.59
C ASP A 124 -6.96 3.06 10.73
N ARG A 125 -6.21 2.00 10.44
CA ARG A 125 -5.80 1.02 11.45
C ARG A 125 -4.38 0.55 11.18
N VAL A 126 -3.52 0.67 12.20
CA VAL A 126 -2.14 0.19 12.15
C VAL A 126 -1.91 -0.71 13.35
N LEU A 127 -1.40 -1.91 13.08
CA LEU A 127 -1.02 -2.88 14.11
C LEU A 127 0.45 -3.24 13.92
N GLY A 128 1.10 -3.57 15.03
CA GLY A 128 2.43 -4.14 14.98
C GLY A 128 3.44 -3.42 15.85
N ARG A 129 4.69 -3.68 15.52
CA ARG A 129 5.85 -3.10 16.23
C ARG A 129 7.08 -3.12 15.31
N ALA A 130 8.00 -2.22 15.57
CA ALA A 130 9.25 -2.16 14.81
C ALA A 130 10.50 -2.06 15.71
#